data_fc0d993e995c45c085eb18bc346da0a7
#
_entry.id   fc0d993e995c45c085eb18bc346da0a7
#
_cell.length_a   1.000
_cell.length_b   1.000
_cell.length_c   1.000
_cell.angle_alpha   90.00
_cell.angle_beta   90.00
_cell.angle_gamma   90.00
#
_symmetry.space_group_name_H-M   'P 1'
#
loop_
_entity.id
_entity.type
_entity.pdbx_description
1 polymer ?
#
loop_
_entity_poly.entity_id
_entity_poly.type
_entity_poly.pdbx_seq_one_letter_code
_entity_poly.pdbx_strand_id
1 'polypeptide(L)'
;VYKRQGQRTDYLLKAAEASLAGGDREGTRAILAELEQLDLGETQALHARLLQGELLLLERRASDALKVLGEPPRSNAPRDLQIRYHRDRANAYRQMGNLLETANALQAVDALQTDQQDRLQTQIEILRTLALLNELALTNLQPSPPGVAGGWMQLALVVKAYGGEPYELQIKFGEWLQRFPQHPALPDLLVNYQRQLQDQIQAASRIAILLPQSGTYANVAAAIRDGIMINRFELSEAQRPTLRFYDSTDPAGIWPLYSQAVSDGAELVIGPLQKESVAQLLRAGELPVPVLALNQVTIETQPTPNLYMYSLSPEDEARQAAERIWLDGGRRPVALAPQGEWGLSLIHISEPTRQE
;
A
#
# COMPACT_ATOMS: atom_id res chain seq x y z
N VAL A 1 44.75 14.44 -19.62
CA VAL A 1 44.46 13.53 -18.47
C VAL A 1 43.01 13.76 -18.00
N TYR A 2 42.61 14.99 -17.69
CA TYR A 2 41.25 15.29 -17.17
C TYR A 2 40.09 14.87 -18.08
N LYS A 3 40.17 15.05 -19.41
CA LYS A 3 39.14 14.62 -20.37
C LYS A 3 38.93 13.08 -20.37
N ARG A 4 40.01 12.30 -20.16
CA ARG A 4 39.91 10.84 -20.11
C ARG A 4 39.34 10.34 -18.79
N GLN A 5 39.56 11.04 -17.67
CA GLN A 5 38.97 10.72 -16.38
C GLN A 5 37.44 10.93 -16.37
N GLY A 6 36.97 12.09 -16.89
CA GLY A 6 35.51 12.35 -16.96
C GLY A 6 34.79 11.31 -17.82
N GLN A 7 35.36 10.91 -18.96
CA GLN A 7 34.81 9.85 -19.79
C GLN A 7 34.72 8.48 -19.05
N ARG A 8 35.78 8.12 -18.30
CA ARG A 8 35.80 6.88 -17.51
C ARG A 8 34.69 6.88 -16.47
N THR A 9 34.51 7.98 -15.72
CA THR A 9 33.46 8.14 -14.73
C THR A 9 32.07 7.97 -15.32
N ASP A 10 31.80 8.61 -16.47
CA ASP A 10 30.53 8.50 -17.17
C ASP A 10 30.26 7.06 -17.65
N TYR A 11 31.29 6.32 -18.09
CA TYR A 11 31.16 4.91 -18.43
C TYR A 11 30.86 4.04 -17.22
N LEU A 12 31.51 4.28 -16.07
CA LEU A 12 31.26 3.55 -14.83
C LEU A 12 29.85 3.80 -14.31
N LEU A 13 29.37 5.05 -14.34
CA LEU A 13 27.98 5.36 -13.95
C LEU A 13 26.97 4.62 -14.82
N LYS A 14 27.14 4.62 -16.15
CA LYS A 14 26.28 3.86 -17.06
C LYS A 14 26.39 2.35 -16.85
N ALA A 15 27.58 1.84 -16.55
CA ALA A 15 27.77 0.42 -16.25
C ALA A 15 27.07 0.03 -14.95
N ALA A 16 27.17 0.87 -13.90
CA ALA A 16 26.45 0.65 -12.64
C ALA A 16 24.93 0.67 -12.85
N GLU A 17 24.42 1.61 -13.64
CA GLU A 17 23.01 1.70 -13.99
C GLU A 17 22.51 0.47 -14.76
N ALA A 18 23.27 0.00 -15.76
CA ALA A 18 22.94 -1.21 -16.51
C ALA A 18 23.00 -2.48 -15.63
N SER A 19 24.01 -2.59 -14.78
CA SER A 19 24.16 -3.69 -13.81
C SER A 19 22.98 -3.72 -12.82
N LEU A 20 22.60 -2.55 -12.28
CA LEU A 20 21.47 -2.41 -11.37
C LEU A 20 20.14 -2.79 -12.05
N ALA A 21 19.91 -2.31 -13.27
CA ALA A 21 18.73 -2.66 -14.07
C ALA A 21 18.69 -4.14 -14.44
N GLY A 22 19.85 -4.77 -14.62
CA GLY A 22 19.99 -6.22 -14.83
C GLY A 22 19.85 -7.08 -13.56
N GLY A 23 19.70 -6.45 -12.38
CA GLY A 23 19.58 -7.16 -11.10
C GLY A 23 20.90 -7.68 -10.52
N ASP A 24 22.05 -7.34 -11.13
CA ASP A 24 23.38 -7.71 -10.65
C ASP A 24 23.82 -6.78 -9.51
N ARG A 25 23.44 -7.14 -8.29
CA ARG A 25 23.73 -6.33 -7.09
C ARG A 25 25.21 -6.32 -6.73
N GLU A 26 25.91 -7.43 -6.94
CA GLU A 26 27.34 -7.52 -6.62
C GLU A 26 28.19 -6.72 -7.62
N GLY A 27 27.91 -6.84 -8.90
CA GLY A 27 28.54 -6.02 -9.93
C GLY A 27 28.29 -4.54 -9.72
N THR A 28 27.05 -4.14 -9.41
CA THR A 28 26.71 -2.76 -9.10
C THR A 28 27.51 -2.24 -7.90
N ARG A 29 27.61 -3.01 -6.82
CA ARG A 29 28.36 -2.63 -5.61
C ARG A 29 29.85 -2.46 -5.91
N ALA A 30 30.43 -3.35 -6.71
CA ALA A 30 31.82 -3.26 -7.10
C ALA A 30 32.10 -2.00 -7.93
N ILE A 31 31.25 -1.67 -8.89
CA ILE A 31 31.38 -0.45 -9.71
C ILE A 31 31.22 0.82 -8.86
N LEU A 32 30.24 0.84 -7.92
CA LEU A 32 30.05 1.97 -7.02
C LEU A 32 31.26 2.18 -6.11
N ALA A 33 31.87 1.11 -5.59
CA ALA A 33 33.10 1.19 -4.81
C ALA A 33 34.30 1.72 -5.62
N GLU A 34 34.38 1.44 -6.92
CA GLU A 34 35.37 2.05 -7.81
C GLU A 34 35.11 3.54 -8.01
N LEU A 35 33.83 3.95 -8.15
CA LEU A 35 33.44 5.36 -8.29
C LEU A 35 33.77 6.18 -7.04
N GLU A 36 33.68 5.63 -5.84
CA GLU A 36 34.05 6.28 -4.58
C GLU A 36 35.53 6.68 -4.50
N GLN A 37 36.41 6.01 -5.27
CA GLN A 37 37.83 6.30 -5.30
C GLN A 37 38.19 7.42 -6.33
N LEU A 38 37.20 7.91 -7.08
CA LEU A 38 37.41 8.92 -8.11
C LEU A 38 36.97 10.31 -7.60
N ASP A 39 37.63 11.33 -8.13
CA ASP A 39 37.18 12.73 -7.93
C ASP A 39 36.00 13.01 -8.84
N LEU A 40 34.78 13.00 -8.26
CA LEU A 40 33.54 13.17 -8.98
C LEU A 40 33.10 14.63 -9.00
N GLY A 41 32.68 15.11 -10.15
CA GLY A 41 31.94 16.37 -10.25
C GLY A 41 30.58 16.28 -9.56
N GLU A 42 29.98 17.41 -9.18
CA GLU A 42 28.73 17.49 -8.40
C GLU A 42 27.60 16.62 -9.01
N THR A 43 27.38 16.68 -10.31
CA THR A 43 26.37 15.89 -11.01
C THR A 43 26.69 14.38 -10.99
N GLN A 44 27.96 14.02 -11.17
CA GLN A 44 28.39 12.62 -11.14
C GLN A 44 28.28 12.02 -9.73
N ALA A 45 28.65 12.81 -8.72
CA ALA A 45 28.48 12.43 -7.31
C ALA A 45 27.00 12.23 -6.94
N LEU A 46 26.12 13.12 -7.42
CA LEU A 46 24.68 12.96 -7.27
C LEU A 46 24.20 11.65 -7.91
N HIS A 47 24.60 11.38 -9.16
CA HIS A 47 24.20 10.17 -9.88
C HIS A 47 24.69 8.90 -9.18
N ALA A 48 25.94 8.85 -8.73
CA ALA A 48 26.48 7.72 -7.96
C ALA A 48 25.71 7.50 -6.66
N ARG A 49 25.37 8.58 -5.95
CA ARG A 49 24.58 8.56 -4.72
C ARG A 49 23.16 8.00 -4.94
N LEU A 50 22.51 8.37 -6.04
CA LEU A 50 21.20 7.81 -6.43
C LEU A 50 21.29 6.30 -6.70
N LEU A 51 22.26 5.86 -7.50
CA LEU A 51 22.48 4.44 -7.77
C LEU A 51 22.74 3.63 -6.49
N GLN A 52 23.49 4.19 -5.55
CA GLN A 52 23.71 3.56 -4.23
C GLN A 52 22.41 3.49 -3.42
N GLY A 53 21.59 4.55 -3.43
CA GLY A 53 20.27 4.56 -2.82
C GLY A 53 19.34 3.49 -3.40
N GLU A 54 19.27 3.40 -4.72
CA GLU A 54 18.46 2.38 -5.42
C GLU A 54 18.93 0.95 -5.11
N LEU A 55 20.25 0.71 -5.07
CA LEU A 55 20.78 -0.59 -4.66
C LEU A 55 20.31 -0.98 -3.26
N LEU A 56 20.36 -0.04 -2.31
CA LEU A 56 19.87 -0.26 -0.94
C LEU A 56 18.36 -0.50 -0.89
N LEU A 57 17.57 0.16 -1.74
CA LEU A 57 16.13 -0.08 -1.87
C LEU A 57 15.83 -1.49 -2.39
N LEU A 58 16.61 -1.98 -3.36
CA LEU A 58 16.51 -3.37 -3.84
C LEU A 58 16.90 -4.40 -2.77
N GLU A 59 17.76 -4.00 -1.84
CA GLU A 59 18.14 -4.81 -0.66
C GLU A 59 17.16 -4.70 0.51
N ARG A 60 16.05 -3.98 0.35
CA ARG A 60 15.06 -3.69 1.40
C ARG A 60 15.62 -2.90 2.59
N ARG A 61 16.64 -2.12 2.37
CA ARG A 61 17.33 -1.27 3.37
C ARG A 61 16.92 0.19 3.23
N ALA A 62 15.63 0.45 3.32
CA ALA A 62 15.04 1.77 3.05
C ALA A 62 15.59 2.89 3.95
N SER A 63 15.82 2.61 5.24
CA SER A 63 16.41 3.59 6.17
C SER A 63 17.84 3.98 5.77
N ASP A 64 18.65 3.02 5.32
CA ASP A 64 19.99 3.30 4.86
C ASP A 64 19.99 4.04 3.52
N ALA A 65 19.05 3.69 2.63
CA ALA A 65 18.84 4.42 1.38
C ALA A 65 18.55 5.91 1.64
N LEU A 66 17.66 6.24 2.59
CA LEU A 66 17.37 7.64 2.96
C LEU A 66 18.60 8.37 3.49
N LYS A 67 19.47 7.70 4.28
CA LYS A 67 20.72 8.29 4.77
C LYS A 67 21.68 8.60 3.63
N VAL A 68 21.83 7.66 2.68
CA VAL A 68 22.69 7.83 1.51
C VAL A 68 22.13 8.91 0.57
N LEU A 69 20.84 8.92 0.31
CA LEU A 69 20.18 9.95 -0.51
C LEU A 69 20.37 11.36 0.10
N GLY A 70 20.36 11.48 1.42
CA GLY A 70 20.67 12.72 2.15
C GLY A 70 19.80 13.91 1.73
N GLU A 71 20.40 15.10 1.74
CA GLU A 71 19.73 16.36 1.38
C GLU A 71 19.32 16.40 -0.09
N PRO A 72 18.22 17.13 -0.43
CA PRO A 72 17.77 17.27 -1.80
C PRO A 72 18.85 17.93 -2.68
N PRO A 73 18.93 17.54 -3.97
CA PRO A 73 19.85 18.14 -4.91
C PRO A 73 19.54 19.63 -5.09
N ARG A 74 20.55 20.40 -5.45
CA ARG A 74 20.38 21.84 -5.74
C ARG A 74 19.41 22.01 -6.92
N SER A 75 18.72 23.15 -6.97
CA SER A 75 17.74 23.47 -8.01
C SER A 75 18.35 23.55 -9.44
N ASN A 76 19.66 23.73 -9.56
CA ASN A 76 20.38 23.73 -10.84
C ASN A 76 20.86 22.33 -11.26
N ALA A 77 20.65 21.27 -10.46
CA ALA A 77 20.96 19.92 -10.84
C ALA A 77 20.09 19.46 -12.04
N PRO A 78 20.55 18.51 -12.87
CA PRO A 78 19.75 17.94 -13.95
C PRO A 78 18.37 17.49 -13.43
N ARG A 79 17.32 17.87 -14.18
CA ARG A 79 15.93 17.64 -13.76
C ARG A 79 15.60 16.14 -13.59
N ASP A 80 16.13 15.31 -14.46
CA ASP A 80 16.00 13.84 -14.39
C ASP A 80 16.57 13.27 -13.09
N LEU A 81 17.73 13.75 -12.64
CA LEU A 81 18.32 13.34 -11.36
C LEU A 81 17.51 13.87 -10.15
N GLN A 82 16.92 15.07 -10.26
CA GLN A 82 16.03 15.58 -9.23
C GLN A 82 14.77 14.72 -9.10
N ILE A 83 14.13 14.37 -10.23
CA ILE A 83 12.97 13.47 -10.27
C ILE A 83 13.33 12.11 -9.67
N ARG A 84 14.47 11.53 -10.08
CA ARG A 84 14.96 10.25 -9.58
C ARG A 84 15.16 10.29 -8.05
N TYR A 85 15.80 11.34 -7.54
CA TYR A 85 15.99 11.55 -6.11
C TYR A 85 14.66 11.50 -5.33
N HIS A 86 13.65 12.27 -5.76
CA HIS A 86 12.37 12.29 -5.09
C HIS A 86 11.60 10.98 -5.23
N ARG A 87 11.75 10.28 -6.37
CA ARG A 87 11.14 8.97 -6.58
C ARG A 87 11.77 7.89 -5.69
N ASP A 88 13.08 7.91 -5.51
CA ASP A 88 13.78 7.00 -4.60
C ASP A 88 13.39 7.25 -3.14
N ARG A 89 13.24 8.50 -2.74
CA ARG A 89 12.69 8.85 -1.42
C ARG A 89 11.26 8.35 -1.24
N ALA A 90 10.41 8.50 -2.24
CA ALA A 90 9.05 7.97 -2.20
C ALA A 90 9.06 6.45 -2.02
N ASN A 91 9.92 5.73 -2.75
CA ASN A 91 10.08 4.29 -2.63
C ASN A 91 10.61 3.87 -1.25
N ALA A 92 11.57 4.62 -0.70
CA ALA A 92 12.10 4.38 0.64
C ALA A 92 11.01 4.54 1.70
N TYR A 93 10.28 5.65 1.70
CA TYR A 93 9.19 5.90 2.64
C TYR A 93 8.07 4.88 2.49
N ARG A 94 7.74 4.46 1.27
CA ARG A 94 6.76 3.39 1.01
C ARG A 94 7.18 2.07 1.63
N GLN A 95 8.45 1.68 1.48
CA GLN A 95 8.97 0.46 2.12
C GLN A 95 8.93 0.51 3.65
N MET A 96 9.01 1.71 4.23
CA MET A 96 8.90 1.95 5.67
C MET A 96 7.45 2.10 6.15
N GLY A 97 6.46 2.08 5.25
CA GLY A 97 5.05 2.30 5.57
C GLY A 97 4.69 3.76 5.86
N ASN A 98 5.59 4.72 5.63
CA ASN A 98 5.33 6.14 5.84
C ASN A 98 4.62 6.74 4.62
N LEU A 99 3.29 6.58 4.58
CA LEU A 99 2.46 6.98 3.45
C LEU A 99 2.43 8.49 3.22
N LEU A 100 2.51 9.28 4.29
CA LEU A 100 2.51 10.74 4.19
C LEU A 100 3.77 11.25 3.48
N GLU A 101 4.95 10.81 3.94
CA GLU A 101 6.21 11.21 3.32
C GLU A 101 6.36 10.63 1.91
N THR A 102 5.78 9.46 1.63
CA THR A 102 5.67 8.93 0.27
C THR A 102 4.93 9.90 -0.64
N ALA A 103 3.73 10.36 -0.21
CA ALA A 103 2.93 11.32 -0.98
C ALA A 103 3.63 12.67 -1.14
N ASN A 104 4.32 13.17 -0.10
CA ASN A 104 5.10 14.41 -0.16
C ASN A 104 6.24 14.31 -1.18
N ALA A 105 6.96 13.20 -1.20
CA ALA A 105 8.03 12.98 -2.18
C ALA A 105 7.48 12.87 -3.62
N LEU A 106 6.34 12.21 -3.82
CA LEU A 106 5.67 12.14 -5.12
C LEU A 106 5.15 13.51 -5.60
N GLN A 107 4.68 14.38 -4.70
CA GLN A 107 4.33 15.76 -5.05
C GLN A 107 5.52 16.54 -5.60
N ALA A 108 6.73 16.32 -5.04
CA ALA A 108 7.94 16.92 -5.58
C ALA A 108 8.29 16.35 -6.98
N VAL A 109 8.00 15.07 -7.24
CA VAL A 109 8.13 14.48 -8.59
C VAL A 109 7.16 15.15 -9.56
N ASP A 110 5.86 15.26 -9.22
CA ASP A 110 4.84 15.91 -10.07
C ASP A 110 5.23 17.35 -10.43
N ALA A 111 5.74 18.11 -9.46
CA ALA A 111 6.16 19.50 -9.67
C ALA A 111 7.35 19.64 -10.65
N LEU A 112 8.18 18.62 -10.76
CA LEU A 112 9.34 18.58 -11.67
C LEU A 112 9.00 18.02 -13.05
N GLN A 113 7.94 17.24 -13.20
CA GLN A 113 7.55 16.64 -14.48
C GLN A 113 6.91 17.65 -15.42
N THR A 114 7.18 17.53 -16.71
CA THR A 114 6.60 18.38 -17.76
C THR A 114 5.68 17.61 -18.69
N ASP A 115 5.88 16.30 -18.84
CA ASP A 115 4.98 15.45 -19.61
C ASP A 115 3.67 15.25 -18.84
N GLN A 116 2.55 15.45 -19.54
CA GLN A 116 1.21 15.37 -18.91
C GLN A 116 0.85 13.94 -18.50
N GLN A 117 1.30 12.95 -19.26
CA GLN A 117 1.02 11.55 -18.96
C GLN A 117 1.81 11.07 -17.74
N ASP A 118 3.09 11.44 -17.66
CA ASP A 118 3.93 11.15 -16.50
C ASP A 118 3.37 11.82 -15.24
N ARG A 119 2.94 13.07 -15.34
CA ARG A 119 2.28 13.80 -14.25
C ARG A 119 1.01 13.08 -13.80
N LEU A 120 0.16 12.68 -14.75
CA LEU A 120 -1.09 11.99 -14.45
C LEU A 120 -0.84 10.69 -13.67
N GLN A 121 0.14 9.90 -14.08
CA GLN A 121 0.51 8.67 -13.37
C GLN A 121 1.02 8.96 -11.96
N THR A 122 1.86 9.97 -11.80
CA THR A 122 2.36 10.40 -10.49
C THR A 122 1.23 10.91 -9.59
N GLN A 123 0.28 11.67 -10.13
CA GLN A 123 -0.88 12.17 -9.38
C GLN A 123 -1.83 11.05 -8.95
N ILE A 124 -2.05 10.05 -9.81
CA ILE A 124 -2.81 8.84 -9.44
C ILE A 124 -2.09 8.10 -8.30
N GLU A 125 -0.77 8.01 -8.35
CA GLU A 125 0.03 7.37 -7.31
C GLU A 125 -0.04 8.14 -5.97
N ILE A 126 -0.02 9.47 -5.99
CA ILE A 126 -0.24 10.33 -4.81
C ILE A 126 -1.61 10.01 -4.19
N LEU A 127 -2.66 10.03 -5.01
CA LEU A 127 -4.02 9.83 -4.56
C LEU A 127 -4.22 8.42 -3.97
N ARG A 128 -3.69 7.39 -4.63
CA ARG A 128 -3.70 6.00 -4.12
C ARG A 128 -2.98 5.89 -2.78
N THR A 129 -1.82 6.51 -2.67
CA THR A 129 -1.03 6.46 -1.43
C THR A 129 -1.78 7.12 -0.28
N LEU A 130 -2.36 8.29 -0.48
CA LEU A 130 -3.13 8.99 0.55
C LEU A 130 -4.45 8.27 0.88
N ALA A 131 -5.10 7.63 -0.09
CA ALA A 131 -6.32 6.85 0.14
C ALA A 131 -6.10 5.63 1.05
N LEU A 132 -4.86 5.17 1.25
CA LEU A 132 -4.53 4.15 2.25
C LEU A 132 -4.56 4.67 3.69
N LEU A 133 -4.42 5.98 3.91
CA LEU A 133 -4.56 6.59 5.23
C LEU A 133 -6.04 6.57 5.66
N ASN A 134 -6.29 6.41 6.96
CA ASN A 134 -7.65 6.56 7.48
C ASN A 134 -8.11 8.02 7.44
N GLU A 135 -9.41 8.26 7.54
CA GLU A 135 -10.00 9.61 7.43
C GLU A 135 -9.51 10.55 8.53
N LEU A 136 -9.29 10.00 9.71
CA LEU A 136 -8.79 10.76 10.86
C LEU A 136 -7.36 11.26 10.62
N ALA A 137 -6.49 10.42 10.10
CA ALA A 137 -5.13 10.81 9.72
C ALA A 137 -5.16 11.86 8.60
N LEU A 138 -5.98 11.67 7.56
CA LEU A 138 -6.14 12.64 6.48
C LEU A 138 -6.64 14.00 6.96
N THR A 139 -7.46 14.02 8.03
CA THR A 139 -7.99 15.28 8.61
C THR A 139 -6.98 15.95 9.53
N ASN A 140 -6.36 15.18 10.44
CA ASN A 140 -5.51 15.74 11.50
C ASN A 140 -4.10 16.10 11.04
N LEU A 141 -3.61 15.45 9.98
CA LEU A 141 -2.27 15.72 9.42
C LEU A 141 -2.28 16.83 8.36
N GLN A 142 -3.43 17.43 8.07
CA GLN A 142 -3.49 18.54 7.13
C GLN A 142 -2.70 19.74 7.65
N PRO A 143 -1.84 20.35 6.80
CA PRO A 143 -1.17 21.58 7.15
C PRO A 143 -2.18 22.75 7.25
N SER A 144 -1.82 23.77 8.04
CA SER A 144 -2.62 24.99 8.14
C SER A 144 -1.76 26.19 7.76
N PRO A 145 -2.07 26.90 6.67
CA PRO A 145 -3.14 26.63 5.67
C PRO A 145 -2.87 25.36 4.86
N PRO A 146 -3.91 24.74 4.29
CA PRO A 146 -3.77 23.40 3.68
C PRO A 146 -2.81 23.33 2.48
N GLY A 147 -2.70 24.37 1.67
CA GLY A 147 -1.81 24.37 0.50
C GLY A 147 -2.05 23.18 -0.44
N VAL A 148 -1.02 22.80 -1.21
CA VAL A 148 -1.09 21.67 -2.15
C VAL A 148 -1.22 20.34 -1.40
N ALA A 149 -0.44 20.13 -0.34
CA ALA A 149 -0.49 18.87 0.42
C ALA A 149 -1.86 18.63 1.07
N GLY A 150 -2.43 19.67 1.71
CA GLY A 150 -3.79 19.58 2.26
C GLY A 150 -4.86 19.42 1.19
N GLY A 151 -4.68 20.03 0.02
CA GLY A 151 -5.55 19.83 -1.14
C GLY A 151 -5.60 18.36 -1.57
N TRP A 152 -4.45 17.69 -1.68
CA TRP A 152 -4.36 16.26 -1.94
C TRP A 152 -5.05 15.41 -0.86
N MET A 153 -4.86 15.74 0.43
CA MET A 153 -5.52 15.03 1.53
C MET A 153 -7.03 15.17 1.48
N GLN A 154 -7.54 16.37 1.19
CA GLN A 154 -8.98 16.58 1.01
C GLN A 154 -9.53 15.84 -0.22
N LEU A 155 -8.77 15.78 -1.31
CA LEU A 155 -9.17 14.99 -2.47
C LEU A 155 -9.21 13.49 -2.16
N ALA A 156 -8.26 12.98 -1.38
CA ALA A 156 -8.29 11.60 -0.91
C ALA A 156 -9.52 11.29 -0.04
N LEU A 157 -9.95 12.22 0.83
CA LEU A 157 -11.21 12.09 1.58
C LEU A 157 -12.43 12.04 0.65
N VAL A 158 -12.48 12.88 -0.39
CA VAL A 158 -13.53 12.84 -1.40
C VAL A 158 -13.58 11.48 -2.11
N VAL A 159 -12.42 10.95 -2.50
CA VAL A 159 -12.35 9.61 -3.13
C VAL A 159 -12.79 8.50 -2.19
N LYS A 160 -12.44 8.58 -0.90
CA LYS A 160 -12.88 7.58 0.09
C LYS A 160 -14.39 7.61 0.30
N ALA A 161 -14.99 8.80 0.34
CA ALA A 161 -16.41 8.96 0.59
C ALA A 161 -17.29 8.60 -0.64
N TYR A 162 -16.81 8.92 -1.85
CA TYR A 162 -17.63 8.86 -3.07
C TYR A 162 -17.04 7.98 -4.18
N GLY A 163 -15.94 7.24 -3.90
CA GLY A 163 -15.25 6.46 -4.93
C GLY A 163 -16.09 5.38 -5.63
N GLY A 164 -17.12 4.86 -4.94
CA GLY A 164 -18.09 3.92 -5.49
C GLY A 164 -19.21 4.57 -6.32
N GLU A 165 -19.33 5.89 -6.31
CA GLU A 165 -20.40 6.66 -6.93
C GLU A 165 -19.83 7.63 -7.97
N PRO A 166 -19.60 7.20 -9.22
CA PRO A 166 -18.87 7.99 -10.22
C PRO A 166 -19.46 9.38 -10.48
N TYR A 167 -20.79 9.51 -10.46
CA TYR A 167 -21.46 10.78 -10.69
C TYR A 167 -21.24 11.75 -9.52
N GLU A 168 -21.46 11.30 -8.28
CA GLU A 168 -21.22 12.11 -7.07
C GLU A 168 -19.76 12.51 -6.95
N LEU A 169 -18.84 11.58 -7.24
CA LEU A 169 -17.40 11.85 -7.23
C LEU A 169 -17.03 13.01 -8.17
N GLN A 170 -17.61 13.08 -9.37
CA GLN A 170 -17.36 14.18 -10.31
C GLN A 170 -17.89 15.52 -9.78
N ILE A 171 -19.07 15.53 -9.16
CA ILE A 171 -19.62 16.73 -8.52
C ILE A 171 -18.69 17.21 -7.40
N LYS A 172 -18.31 16.31 -6.51
CA LYS A 172 -17.41 16.63 -5.37
C LYS A 172 -16.02 17.05 -5.80
N PHE A 173 -15.52 16.53 -6.90
CA PHE A 173 -14.29 17.01 -7.52
C PHE A 173 -14.44 18.44 -8.04
N GLY A 174 -15.55 18.77 -8.66
CA GLY A 174 -15.87 20.14 -9.08
C GLY A 174 -15.89 21.12 -7.90
N GLU A 175 -16.53 20.76 -6.78
CA GLU A 175 -16.55 21.55 -5.55
C GLU A 175 -15.13 21.72 -4.96
N TRP A 176 -14.34 20.64 -4.98
CA TRP A 176 -12.96 20.66 -4.53
C TRP A 176 -12.07 21.58 -5.40
N LEU A 177 -12.21 21.55 -6.73
CA LEU A 177 -11.50 22.46 -7.64
C LEU A 177 -11.84 23.94 -7.37
N GLN A 178 -13.08 24.25 -7.00
CA GLN A 178 -13.44 25.61 -6.59
C GLN A 178 -12.76 26.04 -5.29
N ARG A 179 -12.54 25.10 -4.37
CA ARG A 179 -11.85 25.37 -3.10
C ARG A 179 -10.33 25.50 -3.29
N PHE A 180 -9.77 24.77 -4.26
CA PHE A 180 -8.34 24.73 -4.56
C PHE A 180 -8.06 25.12 -6.03
N PRO A 181 -8.38 26.35 -6.46
CA PRO A 181 -8.31 26.73 -7.88
C PRO A 181 -6.90 26.75 -8.47
N GLN A 182 -5.87 26.80 -7.63
CA GLN A 182 -4.44 26.79 -8.05
C GLN A 182 -3.77 25.44 -7.81
N HIS A 183 -4.54 24.41 -7.46
CA HIS A 183 -3.98 23.09 -7.20
C HIS A 183 -3.48 22.44 -8.51
N PRO A 184 -2.32 21.76 -8.51
CA PRO A 184 -1.73 21.20 -9.71
C PRO A 184 -2.43 19.94 -10.27
N ALA A 185 -3.48 19.45 -9.60
CA ALA A 185 -4.25 18.28 -10.04
C ALA A 185 -4.80 18.46 -11.47
N LEU A 186 -4.60 17.45 -12.31
CA LEU A 186 -5.07 17.46 -13.68
C LEU A 186 -6.58 17.26 -13.76
N PRO A 187 -7.27 17.91 -14.69
CA PRO A 187 -8.74 17.84 -14.80
C PRO A 187 -9.29 16.42 -15.03
N ASP A 188 -8.50 15.58 -15.70
CA ASP A 188 -8.84 14.19 -16.03
C ASP A 188 -8.35 13.16 -14.99
N LEU A 189 -7.79 13.63 -13.88
CA LEU A 189 -7.20 12.78 -12.83
C LEU A 189 -8.19 11.72 -12.33
N LEU A 190 -9.39 12.12 -11.89
CA LEU A 190 -10.33 11.17 -11.29
C LEU A 190 -10.94 10.20 -12.30
N VAL A 191 -11.15 10.61 -13.53
CA VAL A 191 -11.61 9.72 -14.61
C VAL A 191 -10.58 8.61 -14.86
N ASN A 192 -9.31 8.99 -14.94
CA ASN A 192 -8.22 8.01 -15.14
C ASN A 192 -7.96 7.17 -13.89
N TYR A 193 -8.07 7.75 -12.70
CA TYR A 193 -8.00 7.03 -11.43
C TYR A 193 -9.06 5.92 -11.35
N GLN A 194 -10.33 6.25 -11.63
CA GLN A 194 -11.42 5.28 -11.64
C GLN A 194 -11.23 4.21 -12.70
N ARG A 195 -10.81 4.58 -13.92
CA ARG A 195 -10.54 3.62 -15.00
C ARG A 195 -9.45 2.63 -14.57
N GLN A 196 -8.34 3.12 -14.02
CA GLN A 196 -7.27 2.23 -13.56
C GLN A 196 -7.69 1.35 -12.38
N LEU A 197 -8.59 1.80 -11.51
CA LEU A 197 -9.17 0.95 -10.47
C LEU A 197 -10.05 -0.14 -11.08
N GLN A 198 -10.89 0.20 -12.06
CA GLN A 198 -11.74 -0.77 -12.75
C GLN A 198 -10.92 -1.79 -13.56
N ASP A 199 -9.84 -1.36 -14.22
CA ASP A 199 -8.95 -2.23 -14.98
C ASP A 199 -8.16 -3.19 -14.07
N GLN A 200 -7.86 -2.78 -12.83
CA GLN A 200 -7.19 -3.63 -11.82
C GLN A 200 -8.16 -4.58 -11.12
N ILE A 201 -9.43 -4.19 -10.98
CA ILE A 201 -10.50 -5.05 -10.50
C ILE A 201 -11.06 -5.78 -11.71
N GLN A 202 -10.37 -6.79 -12.20
CA GLN A 202 -11.08 -7.87 -12.89
C GLN A 202 -12.01 -8.47 -11.86
N ALA A 203 -13.28 -8.04 -11.89
CA ALA A 203 -14.28 -8.57 -10.99
C ALA A 203 -14.30 -10.10 -11.19
N ALA A 204 -13.92 -10.83 -10.15
CA ALA A 204 -13.97 -12.27 -10.20
C ALA A 204 -15.39 -12.69 -10.58
N SER A 205 -15.53 -13.35 -11.72
CA SER A 205 -16.83 -13.81 -12.20
C SER A 205 -17.26 -15.12 -11.53
N ARG A 206 -16.31 -15.87 -10.96
CA ARG A 206 -16.51 -17.13 -10.26
C ARG A 206 -15.82 -17.08 -8.90
N ILE A 207 -16.61 -17.06 -7.83
CA ILE A 207 -16.15 -16.93 -6.46
C ILE A 207 -16.50 -18.21 -5.68
N ALA A 208 -15.48 -18.83 -5.09
CA ALA A 208 -15.66 -19.91 -4.15
C ALA A 208 -15.79 -19.38 -2.73
N ILE A 209 -16.77 -19.86 -1.98
CA ILE A 209 -17.05 -19.47 -0.60
C ILE A 209 -16.79 -20.68 0.30
N LEU A 210 -15.72 -20.62 1.11
CA LEU A 210 -15.31 -21.68 2.03
C LEU A 210 -15.78 -21.33 3.44
N LEU A 211 -16.93 -21.85 3.83
CA LEU A 211 -17.54 -21.59 5.13
C LEU A 211 -17.94 -22.90 5.84
N PRO A 212 -17.76 -23.01 7.16
CA PRO A 212 -18.22 -24.17 7.92
C PRO A 212 -19.76 -24.24 7.92
N GLN A 213 -20.31 -25.41 7.59
CA GLN A 213 -21.75 -25.65 7.58
C GLN A 213 -22.26 -26.25 8.90
N SER A 214 -21.36 -26.70 9.75
CA SER A 214 -21.68 -27.30 11.05
C SER A 214 -20.71 -26.87 12.15
N GLY A 215 -20.94 -27.28 13.38
CA GLY A 215 -20.10 -26.97 14.52
C GLY A 215 -20.26 -25.54 15.06
N THR A 216 -19.29 -25.12 15.86
CA THR A 216 -19.32 -23.85 16.62
C THR A 216 -19.51 -22.61 15.76
N TYR A 217 -18.99 -22.64 14.55
CA TYR A 217 -19.01 -21.49 13.63
C TYR A 217 -20.18 -21.48 12.65
N ALA A 218 -21.08 -22.47 12.69
CA ALA A 218 -22.15 -22.59 11.69
C ALA A 218 -23.09 -21.37 11.65
N ASN A 219 -23.46 -20.81 12.81
CA ASN A 219 -24.34 -19.63 12.89
C ASN A 219 -23.66 -18.38 12.31
N VAL A 220 -22.38 -18.17 12.61
CA VAL A 220 -21.59 -17.04 12.08
C VAL A 220 -21.43 -17.20 10.58
N ALA A 221 -21.11 -18.40 10.10
CA ALA A 221 -20.98 -18.73 8.69
C ALA A 221 -22.30 -18.50 7.92
N ALA A 222 -23.45 -18.85 8.52
CA ALA A 222 -24.76 -18.57 7.96
C ALA A 222 -25.02 -17.06 7.80
N ALA A 223 -24.71 -16.26 8.83
CA ALA A 223 -24.85 -14.80 8.74
C ALA A 223 -23.95 -14.19 7.67
N ILE A 224 -22.69 -14.65 7.55
CA ILE A 224 -21.78 -14.21 6.50
C ILE A 224 -22.33 -14.57 5.11
N ARG A 225 -22.79 -15.81 4.93
CA ARG A 225 -23.40 -16.28 3.68
C ARG A 225 -24.59 -15.40 3.30
N ASP A 226 -25.48 -15.12 4.24
CA ASP A 226 -26.68 -14.33 4.00
C ASP A 226 -26.32 -12.90 3.62
N GLY A 227 -25.30 -12.28 4.26
CA GLY A 227 -24.76 -10.98 3.88
C GLY A 227 -24.17 -10.95 2.46
N ILE A 228 -23.41 -11.98 2.08
CA ILE A 228 -22.88 -12.14 0.72
C ILE A 228 -24.03 -12.26 -0.29
N MET A 229 -25.06 -13.04 0.02
CA MET A 229 -26.21 -13.24 -0.88
C MET A 229 -27.02 -11.97 -1.04
N ILE A 230 -27.28 -11.21 0.04
CA ILE A 230 -28.00 -9.94 -0.02
C ILE A 230 -27.25 -8.98 -0.96
N ASN A 231 -25.96 -8.76 -0.72
CA ASN A 231 -25.16 -7.86 -1.56
C ASN A 231 -25.11 -8.31 -3.03
N ARG A 232 -25.03 -9.63 -3.29
CA ARG A 232 -25.08 -10.16 -4.64
C ARG A 232 -26.40 -9.83 -5.36
N PHE A 233 -27.53 -9.82 -4.64
CA PHE A 233 -28.83 -9.49 -5.23
C PHE A 233 -29.01 -7.99 -5.51
N GLU A 234 -28.26 -7.13 -4.82
CA GLU A 234 -28.22 -5.69 -5.11
C GLU A 234 -27.50 -5.35 -6.42
N LEU A 235 -26.61 -6.24 -6.88
CA LEU A 235 -25.93 -6.08 -8.16
C LEU A 235 -26.88 -6.32 -9.35
N SER A 236 -26.66 -5.62 -10.45
CA SER A 236 -27.33 -5.92 -11.72
C SER A 236 -26.99 -7.34 -12.20
N GLU A 237 -27.88 -7.99 -12.94
CA GLU A 237 -27.70 -9.37 -13.36
C GLU A 237 -26.38 -9.62 -14.10
N ALA A 238 -25.97 -8.66 -14.94
CA ALA A 238 -24.72 -8.72 -15.69
C ALA A 238 -23.45 -8.61 -14.80
N GLN A 239 -23.58 -8.08 -13.60
CA GLN A 239 -22.46 -7.90 -12.65
C GLN A 239 -22.40 -9.01 -11.58
N ARG A 240 -23.42 -9.87 -11.53
CA ARG A 240 -23.51 -10.91 -10.50
C ARG A 240 -22.48 -12.01 -10.71
N PRO A 241 -21.55 -12.21 -9.76
CA PRO A 241 -20.63 -13.37 -9.82
C PRO A 241 -21.39 -14.67 -9.59
N THR A 242 -20.87 -15.74 -10.17
CA THR A 242 -21.27 -17.10 -9.83
C THR A 242 -20.64 -17.46 -8.51
N LEU A 243 -21.46 -17.78 -7.49
CA LEU A 243 -21.00 -18.20 -6.17
C LEU A 243 -21.10 -19.72 -6.05
N ARG A 244 -20.04 -20.35 -5.57
CA ARG A 244 -20.03 -21.76 -5.22
C ARG A 244 -19.59 -21.93 -3.78
N PHE A 245 -20.41 -22.64 -2.99
CA PHE A 245 -20.20 -22.84 -1.55
C PHE A 245 -19.54 -24.18 -1.30
N TYR A 246 -18.54 -24.21 -0.44
CA TYR A 246 -17.79 -25.38 -0.01
C TYR A 246 -17.81 -25.45 1.52
N ASP A 247 -18.03 -26.64 2.05
CA ASP A 247 -18.05 -26.86 3.50
C ASP A 247 -16.63 -26.98 4.05
N SER A 248 -16.20 -25.96 4.79
CA SER A 248 -14.90 -25.92 5.47
C SER A 248 -14.99 -26.25 6.96
N THR A 249 -15.94 -27.09 7.36
CA THR A 249 -16.12 -27.46 8.78
C THR A 249 -14.89 -28.17 9.35
N ASP A 250 -14.22 -29.01 8.55
CA ASP A 250 -12.98 -29.67 8.93
C ASP A 250 -11.76 -28.81 8.54
N PRO A 251 -11.03 -28.22 9.50
CA PRO A 251 -9.83 -27.47 9.20
C PRO A 251 -8.75 -28.29 8.50
N ALA A 252 -8.61 -29.59 8.80
CA ALA A 252 -7.58 -30.43 8.21
C ALA A 252 -7.76 -30.64 6.70
N GLY A 253 -9.01 -30.55 6.22
CA GLY A 253 -9.38 -30.68 4.82
C GLY A 253 -9.25 -29.38 3.99
N ILE A 254 -8.78 -28.27 4.54
CA ILE A 254 -8.85 -26.97 3.86
C ILE A 254 -8.02 -26.92 2.56
N TRP A 255 -6.84 -27.53 2.53
CA TRP A 255 -6.00 -27.52 1.34
C TRP A 255 -6.61 -28.30 0.16
N PRO A 256 -7.07 -29.54 0.34
CA PRO A 256 -7.84 -30.24 -0.70
C PRO A 256 -9.07 -29.46 -1.16
N LEU A 257 -9.79 -28.83 -0.24
CA LEU A 257 -10.98 -28.05 -0.53
C LEU A 257 -10.67 -26.81 -1.37
N TYR A 258 -9.62 -26.06 -1.02
CA TYR A 258 -9.11 -24.95 -1.81
C TYR A 258 -8.68 -25.41 -3.21
N SER A 259 -7.91 -26.50 -3.30
CA SER A 259 -7.48 -27.06 -4.58
C SER A 259 -8.66 -27.50 -5.46
N GLN A 260 -9.71 -28.04 -4.86
CA GLN A 260 -10.95 -28.37 -5.55
C GLN A 260 -11.62 -27.08 -6.07
N ALA A 261 -11.74 -26.03 -5.26
CA ALA A 261 -12.33 -24.76 -5.67
C ALA A 261 -11.59 -24.14 -6.87
N VAL A 262 -10.25 -24.20 -6.85
CA VAL A 262 -9.39 -23.75 -7.96
C VAL A 262 -9.64 -24.60 -9.22
N SER A 263 -9.69 -25.93 -9.09
CA SER A 263 -9.97 -26.84 -10.20
C SER A 263 -11.37 -26.63 -10.80
N ASP A 264 -12.33 -26.24 -9.98
CA ASP A 264 -13.70 -25.89 -10.38
C ASP A 264 -13.76 -24.50 -11.08
N GLY A 265 -12.62 -23.84 -11.19
CA GLY A 265 -12.43 -22.59 -11.91
C GLY A 265 -12.71 -21.33 -11.09
N ALA A 266 -12.57 -21.37 -9.76
CA ALA A 266 -12.66 -20.18 -8.94
C ALA A 266 -11.56 -19.17 -9.32
N GLU A 267 -11.91 -17.89 -9.38
CA GLU A 267 -11.03 -16.75 -9.64
C GLU A 267 -10.74 -15.98 -8.35
N LEU A 268 -11.55 -16.19 -7.33
CA LEU A 268 -11.39 -15.67 -5.98
C LEU A 268 -11.97 -16.68 -4.98
N VAL A 269 -11.31 -16.82 -3.84
CA VAL A 269 -11.80 -17.61 -2.71
C VAL A 269 -12.10 -16.68 -1.54
N ILE A 270 -13.29 -16.74 -0.95
CA ILE A 270 -13.68 -16.06 0.29
C ILE A 270 -13.81 -17.09 1.39
N GLY A 271 -13.18 -16.83 2.52
CA GLY A 271 -12.93 -17.82 3.57
C GLY A 271 -11.51 -18.39 3.47
N PRO A 272 -11.12 -19.29 4.36
CA PRO A 272 -11.90 -19.87 5.47
C PRO A 272 -12.13 -18.89 6.65
N LEU A 273 -13.02 -19.31 7.56
CA LEU A 273 -13.36 -18.56 8.78
C LEU A 273 -12.54 -19.00 10.00
N GLN A 274 -12.11 -20.24 10.06
CA GLN A 274 -11.39 -20.82 11.21
C GLN A 274 -9.90 -20.48 11.14
N LYS A 275 -9.30 -20.07 12.28
CA LYS A 275 -7.87 -19.71 12.37
C LYS A 275 -6.96 -20.86 11.96
N GLU A 276 -7.30 -22.08 12.33
CA GLU A 276 -6.55 -23.30 11.99
C GLU A 276 -6.49 -23.52 10.49
N SER A 277 -7.59 -23.26 9.78
CA SER A 277 -7.67 -23.34 8.33
C SER A 277 -6.83 -22.26 7.65
N VAL A 278 -6.89 -21.01 8.15
CA VAL A 278 -6.05 -19.90 7.67
C VAL A 278 -4.57 -20.22 7.85
N ALA A 279 -4.18 -20.75 9.04
CA ALA A 279 -2.81 -21.13 9.32
C ALA A 279 -2.30 -22.25 8.40
N GLN A 280 -3.14 -23.16 7.95
CA GLN A 280 -2.77 -24.19 6.98
C GLN A 280 -2.54 -23.62 5.57
N LEU A 281 -3.41 -22.72 5.10
CA LEU A 281 -3.22 -22.05 3.82
C LEU A 281 -1.94 -21.20 3.83
N LEU A 282 -1.62 -20.55 4.95
CA LEU A 282 -0.37 -19.81 5.12
C LEU A 282 0.86 -20.70 4.96
N ARG A 283 0.83 -21.93 5.46
CA ARG A 283 1.94 -22.90 5.36
C ARG A 283 2.07 -23.55 3.98
N ALA A 284 1.03 -23.47 3.16
CA ALA A 284 1.04 -24.05 1.83
C ALA A 284 1.97 -23.35 0.83
N GLY A 285 2.39 -22.10 1.15
CA GLY A 285 3.36 -21.34 0.39
C GLY A 285 2.73 -20.52 -0.72
N GLU A 286 2.51 -21.06 -1.89
CA GLU A 286 1.98 -20.33 -3.04
C GLU A 286 0.51 -20.67 -3.29
N LEU A 287 -0.33 -19.62 -3.42
CA LEU A 287 -1.74 -19.74 -3.73
C LEU A 287 -2.00 -19.25 -5.17
N PRO A 288 -2.33 -20.14 -6.12
CA PRO A 288 -2.57 -19.76 -7.51
C PRO A 288 -3.79 -18.84 -7.70
N VAL A 289 -4.76 -18.89 -6.78
CA VAL A 289 -5.96 -18.03 -6.78
C VAL A 289 -5.99 -17.21 -5.50
N PRO A 290 -6.31 -15.89 -5.57
CA PRO A 290 -6.40 -15.05 -4.38
C PRO A 290 -7.41 -15.59 -3.35
N VAL A 291 -7.04 -15.51 -2.08
CA VAL A 291 -7.87 -15.90 -0.93
C VAL A 291 -8.08 -14.70 -0.02
N LEU A 292 -9.33 -14.36 0.23
CA LEU A 292 -9.75 -13.44 1.29
C LEU A 292 -10.17 -14.28 2.50
N ALA A 293 -9.23 -14.60 3.38
CA ALA A 293 -9.50 -15.29 4.63
C ALA A 293 -10.31 -14.38 5.58
N LEU A 294 -11.33 -14.96 6.22
CA LEU A 294 -12.24 -14.23 7.13
C LEU A 294 -11.78 -14.31 8.60
N ASN A 295 -10.50 -14.54 8.80
CA ASN A 295 -9.85 -14.51 10.10
C ASN A 295 -8.38 -14.15 9.93
N GLN A 296 -7.73 -13.84 11.03
CA GLN A 296 -6.33 -13.42 11.08
C GLN A 296 -5.52 -14.36 11.98
N VAL A 297 -4.31 -14.67 11.55
CA VAL A 297 -3.32 -15.39 12.33
C VAL A 297 -2.01 -14.60 12.35
N THR A 298 -1.29 -14.68 13.47
CA THR A 298 0.01 -14.03 13.61
C THR A 298 1.02 -14.74 12.71
N ILE A 299 1.75 -13.96 11.91
CA ILE A 299 2.74 -14.45 10.96
C ILE A 299 4.13 -14.18 11.53
N GLU A 300 4.89 -15.23 11.78
CA GLU A 300 6.33 -15.15 12.09
C GLU A 300 7.21 -15.28 10.83
N THR A 301 6.58 -15.55 9.68
CA THR A 301 7.23 -15.83 8.39
C THR A 301 6.88 -14.76 7.34
N GLN A 302 7.49 -14.86 6.16
CA GLN A 302 7.16 -13.94 5.04
C GLN A 302 5.68 -14.06 4.64
N PRO A 303 5.04 -12.93 4.22
CA PRO A 303 3.67 -12.96 3.74
C PRO A 303 3.49 -13.94 2.58
N THR A 304 2.47 -14.78 2.64
CA THR A 304 2.11 -15.68 1.55
C THR A 304 1.46 -14.87 0.42
N PRO A 305 1.99 -14.89 -0.80
CA PRO A 305 1.36 -14.23 -1.93
C PRO A 305 -0.08 -14.72 -2.13
N ASN A 306 -0.97 -13.81 -2.52
CA ASN A 306 -2.40 -14.07 -2.75
C ASN A 306 -3.21 -14.49 -1.51
N LEU A 307 -2.67 -14.40 -0.29
CA LEU A 307 -3.44 -14.57 0.94
C LEU A 307 -3.68 -13.21 1.61
N TYR A 308 -4.92 -12.80 1.62
CA TYR A 308 -5.39 -11.58 2.28
C TYR A 308 -6.21 -11.98 3.50
N MET A 309 -5.89 -11.42 4.66
CA MET A 309 -6.59 -11.72 5.91
C MET A 309 -7.43 -10.52 6.33
N TYR A 310 -8.72 -10.76 6.55
CA TYR A 310 -9.67 -9.78 7.05
C TYR A 310 -10.41 -10.36 8.26
N SER A 311 -10.35 -9.66 9.39
CA SER A 311 -11.06 -10.09 10.60
C SER A 311 -11.60 -8.90 11.37
N LEU A 312 -12.65 -9.13 12.12
CA LEU A 312 -13.04 -8.26 13.22
C LEU A 312 -12.10 -8.58 14.40
N SER A 313 -11.00 -7.85 14.48
CA SER A 313 -9.99 -8.02 15.54
C SER A 313 -10.30 -7.08 16.68
N PRO A 314 -10.72 -7.60 17.86
CA PRO A 314 -10.91 -6.75 19.04
C PRO A 314 -9.64 -6.01 19.45
N GLU A 315 -8.47 -6.58 19.15
CA GLU A 315 -7.18 -5.99 19.38
C GLU A 315 -6.96 -4.74 18.51
N ASP A 316 -7.35 -4.81 17.23
CA ASP A 316 -7.27 -3.67 16.32
C ASP A 316 -8.31 -2.60 16.67
N GLU A 317 -9.51 -2.99 17.09
CA GLU A 317 -10.51 -2.07 17.61
C GLU A 317 -10.02 -1.35 18.86
N ALA A 318 -9.40 -2.06 19.81
CA ALA A 318 -8.83 -1.46 21.02
C ALA A 318 -7.71 -0.47 20.68
N ARG A 319 -6.84 -0.80 19.72
CA ARG A 319 -5.78 0.09 19.24
C ARG A 319 -6.35 1.34 18.59
N GLN A 320 -7.32 1.18 17.69
CA GLN A 320 -7.98 2.30 17.03
C GLN A 320 -8.72 3.21 18.03
N ALA A 321 -9.39 2.62 19.04
CA ALA A 321 -10.03 3.38 20.11
C ALA A 321 -9.02 4.17 20.94
N ALA A 322 -7.87 3.58 21.28
CA ALA A 322 -6.80 4.25 22.01
C ALA A 322 -6.17 5.39 21.18
N GLU A 323 -5.89 5.15 19.90
CA GLU A 323 -5.40 6.17 18.97
C GLU A 323 -6.40 7.32 18.84
N ARG A 324 -7.68 7.01 18.72
CA ARG A 324 -8.74 8.02 18.65
C ARG A 324 -8.79 8.88 19.90
N ILE A 325 -8.77 8.29 21.10
CA ILE A 325 -8.76 9.01 22.36
C ILE A 325 -7.53 9.91 22.46
N TRP A 326 -6.36 9.43 22.05
CA TRP A 326 -5.12 10.21 22.04
C TRP A 326 -5.20 11.40 21.11
N LEU A 327 -5.72 11.23 19.90
CA LEU A 327 -5.88 12.29 18.90
C LEU A 327 -6.90 13.34 19.35
N ASP A 328 -7.95 12.94 20.05
CA ASP A 328 -8.95 13.84 20.63
C ASP A 328 -8.43 14.57 21.91
N GLY A 329 -7.16 14.38 22.27
CA GLY A 329 -6.53 15.04 23.42
C GLY A 329 -6.71 14.33 24.75
N GLY A 330 -7.38 13.15 24.78
CA GLY A 330 -7.54 12.32 25.99
C GLY A 330 -6.18 11.81 26.47
N ARG A 331 -5.83 12.08 27.72
CA ARG A 331 -4.55 11.68 28.33
C ARG A 331 -4.72 10.71 29.52
N ARG A 332 -5.93 10.45 29.91
CA ARG A 332 -6.27 9.56 31.05
C ARG A 332 -7.52 8.74 30.73
N PRO A 333 -7.47 7.85 29.72
CA PRO A 333 -8.59 6.99 29.38
C PRO A 333 -8.85 5.98 30.52
N VAL A 334 -10.09 5.52 30.61
CA VAL A 334 -10.49 4.39 31.45
C VAL A 334 -10.96 3.28 30.51
N ALA A 335 -10.34 2.11 30.61
CA ALA A 335 -10.76 0.94 29.85
C ALA A 335 -11.62 0.00 30.73
N LEU A 336 -12.77 -0.40 30.19
CA LEU A 336 -13.60 -1.47 30.76
C LEU A 336 -13.43 -2.70 29.88
N ALA A 337 -12.86 -3.77 30.43
CA ALA A 337 -12.64 -5.01 29.75
C ALA A 337 -13.18 -6.19 30.56
N PRO A 338 -13.58 -7.30 29.92
CA PRO A 338 -13.95 -8.52 30.60
C PRO A 338 -12.80 -9.06 31.47
N GLN A 339 -13.15 -9.78 32.53
CA GLN A 339 -12.14 -10.49 33.33
C GLN A 339 -11.55 -11.67 32.52
N GLY A 340 -10.22 -11.84 32.59
CA GLY A 340 -9.49 -12.94 31.96
C GLY A 340 -8.36 -12.46 31.04
N GLU A 341 -7.61 -13.43 30.50
CA GLU A 341 -6.44 -13.16 29.65
C GLU A 341 -6.78 -12.29 28.43
N TRP A 342 -7.94 -12.50 27.82
CA TRP A 342 -8.39 -11.72 26.68
C TRP A 342 -8.60 -10.24 27.03
N GLY A 343 -9.29 -9.95 28.16
CA GLY A 343 -9.48 -8.56 28.59
C GLY A 343 -8.17 -7.88 28.98
N LEU A 344 -7.24 -8.60 29.59
CA LEU A 344 -5.88 -8.09 29.89
C LEU A 344 -5.11 -7.78 28.61
N SER A 345 -5.20 -8.62 27.58
CA SER A 345 -4.59 -8.37 26.28
C SER A 345 -5.08 -7.07 25.64
N LEU A 346 -6.40 -6.82 25.67
CA LEU A 346 -6.99 -5.57 25.15
C LEU A 346 -6.49 -4.33 25.91
N ILE A 347 -6.32 -4.43 27.23
CA ILE A 347 -5.78 -3.33 28.04
C ILE A 347 -4.33 -3.04 27.65
N HIS A 348 -3.48 -4.05 27.56
CA HIS A 348 -2.07 -3.87 27.18
C HIS A 348 -1.90 -3.29 25.77
N ILE A 349 -2.75 -3.67 24.82
CA ILE A 349 -2.74 -3.15 23.45
C ILE A 349 -3.19 -1.69 23.41
N SER A 350 -4.10 -1.29 24.30
CA SER A 350 -4.57 0.10 24.38
C SER A 350 -3.62 1.02 25.18
N GLU A 351 -2.64 0.47 25.92
CA GLU A 351 -1.62 1.28 26.57
C GLU A 351 -0.71 1.92 25.51
N PRO A 352 -0.55 3.27 25.53
CA PRO A 352 0.39 3.91 24.61
C PRO A 352 1.79 3.40 24.92
N THR A 353 2.41 2.72 23.96
CA THR A 353 3.82 2.37 24.04
C THR A 353 4.59 3.66 24.30
N ARG A 354 5.16 3.82 25.50
CA ARG A 354 6.18 4.80 25.79
C ARG A 354 7.38 4.47 24.91
N GLN A 355 7.41 4.98 23.71
CA GLN A 355 8.65 5.13 22.99
C GLN A 355 9.36 6.32 23.65
N GLU A 356 10.36 6.00 24.43
CA GLU A 356 11.34 6.95 24.92
C GLU A 356 12.07 7.64 23.76
#